data_54b871d6c4b64144f27a1dbc91b38e62
#
_entry.id   54b871d6c4b64144f27a1dbc91b38e62
#
_cell.length_a   1.000
_cell.length_b   1.000
_cell.length_c   1.000
_cell.angle_alpha   90.00
_cell.angle_beta   90.00
_cell.angle_gamma   90.00
#
_symmetry.space_group_name_H-M   'P 1'
#
loop_
_entity.id
_entity.type
_entity.pdbx_description
1 polymer ?
#
loop_
_entity_poly.entity_id
_entity_poly.type
_entity_poly.pdbx_seq_one_letter_code
_entity_poly.pdbx_strand_id
1 'polypeptide(L)'
;NRIYSQSFYPFSYFTKEWFYNLHTGKGNMLLSIILLVSSISILFFIITGFKISLKSTLKNIKIKYLSSDKESKYVILVGSEKGNTFEFAKFLSTQIQSFGERVIIKPLNSYKIYNQAETFIILTSTYGEGDPPSNANNFVSRFKKFNQPNKINYSIIGFGSLSYPKFCAFAVTVDNLIRPTDNFKEILPLMKINRSSIIEFNRWIGMWNSSELTKIKFNEMKIET
;
A
#
# COMPACT_ATOMS: atom_id res chain seq x y z
N ASN A 1 11.42 -50.33 52.62
CA ASN A 1 10.69 -50.13 51.33
C ASN A 1 9.36 -49.42 51.57
N ARG A 2 9.32 -48.08 51.38
CA ARG A 2 8.07 -47.32 51.42
C ARG A 2 7.44 -47.43 50.04
N ILE A 3 6.36 -48.18 49.93
CA ILE A 3 5.51 -48.21 48.74
C ILE A 3 4.72 -46.89 48.76
N TYR A 4 5.14 -45.91 47.96
CA TYR A 4 4.35 -44.70 47.74
C TYR A 4 3.21 -45.07 46.80
N SER A 5 1.97 -45.07 47.29
CA SER A 5 0.80 -45.27 46.47
C SER A 5 0.56 -44.02 45.64
N GLN A 6 0.07 -44.17 44.41
CA GLN A 6 -0.23 -43.08 43.46
C GLN A 6 -1.22 -42.02 44.01
N SER A 7 -1.93 -42.34 45.12
CA SER A 7 -2.90 -41.46 45.76
C SER A 7 -2.33 -40.27 46.53
N PHE A 8 -1.01 -40.15 46.64
CA PHE A 8 -0.35 -39.04 47.37
C PHE A 8 0.20 -37.89 46.52
N TYR A 9 0.12 -38.01 45.19
CA TYR A 9 0.61 -36.92 44.36
C TYR A 9 -0.48 -35.84 44.17
N PRO A 10 -0.18 -34.55 44.41
CA PRO A 10 -1.14 -33.47 44.21
C PRO A 10 -1.53 -33.37 42.72
N PHE A 11 -2.76 -32.96 42.46
CA PHE A 11 -3.30 -32.79 41.10
C PHE A 11 -2.36 -32.02 40.19
N SER A 12 -1.64 -31.04 40.74
CA SER A 12 -0.64 -30.25 40.02
C SER A 12 0.55 -31.07 39.46
N TYR A 13 0.88 -32.21 40.08
CA TYR A 13 1.93 -33.12 39.57
C TYR A 13 1.46 -33.86 38.33
N PHE A 14 0.22 -34.36 38.34
CA PHE A 14 -0.36 -35.07 37.19
C PHE A 14 -0.53 -34.13 36.00
N THR A 15 -1.01 -32.90 36.21
CA THR A 15 -1.14 -31.90 35.14
C THR A 15 0.21 -31.55 34.55
N LYS A 16 1.25 -31.36 35.33
CA LYS A 16 2.61 -31.05 34.88
C LYS A 16 3.22 -32.18 34.05
N GLU A 17 3.10 -33.43 34.49
CA GLU A 17 3.57 -34.58 33.71
C GLU A 17 2.77 -34.76 32.42
N TRP A 18 1.46 -34.57 32.47
CA TRP A 18 0.61 -34.68 31.30
C TRP A 18 0.98 -33.64 30.25
N PHE A 19 1.14 -32.36 30.65
CA PHE A 19 1.59 -31.29 29.74
C PHE A 19 2.99 -31.57 29.19
N TYR A 20 3.93 -32.07 30.00
CA TYR A 20 5.25 -32.42 29.54
C TYR A 20 5.21 -33.52 28.48
N ASN A 21 4.47 -34.60 28.73
CA ASN A 21 4.33 -35.72 27.80
C ASN A 21 3.62 -35.31 26.52
N LEU A 22 2.57 -34.45 26.60
CA LEU A 22 1.89 -33.89 25.46
C LEU A 22 2.83 -33.05 24.61
N HIS A 23 3.68 -32.23 25.22
CA HIS A 23 4.57 -31.30 24.52
C HIS A 23 5.80 -31.99 23.90
N THR A 24 6.28 -33.05 24.54
CA THR A 24 7.49 -33.80 24.10
C THR A 24 7.15 -35.06 23.30
N GLY A 25 5.89 -35.50 23.29
CA GLY A 25 5.47 -36.75 22.67
C GLY A 25 5.97 -37.98 23.40
N LYS A 26 6.52 -37.82 24.62
CA LYS A 26 7.15 -38.93 25.39
C LYS A 26 6.12 -40.02 25.72
N GLY A 27 6.44 -41.26 25.35
CA GLY A 27 5.59 -42.43 25.61
C GLY A 27 4.51 -42.69 24.54
N ASN A 28 4.36 -41.83 23.50
CA ASN A 28 3.40 -42.07 22.43
C ASN A 28 4.03 -41.75 21.06
N MET A 29 4.32 -42.76 20.26
CA MET A 29 4.96 -42.63 18.95
C MET A 29 4.11 -41.81 17.98
N LEU A 30 2.78 -41.98 17.97
CA LEU A 30 1.88 -41.21 17.11
C LEU A 30 1.91 -39.69 17.45
N LEU A 31 1.89 -39.39 18.75
CA LEU A 31 1.97 -38.01 19.21
C LEU A 31 3.30 -37.36 18.82
N SER A 32 4.43 -38.10 18.96
CA SER A 32 5.75 -37.63 18.53
C SER A 32 5.80 -37.32 17.05
N ILE A 33 5.18 -38.12 16.19
CA ILE A 33 5.11 -37.91 14.75
C ILE A 33 4.25 -36.67 14.45
N ILE A 34 3.11 -36.50 15.12
CA ILE A 34 2.25 -35.33 14.94
C ILE A 34 2.98 -34.02 15.30
N LEU A 35 3.71 -34.02 16.41
CA LEU A 35 4.50 -32.89 16.87
C LEU A 35 5.64 -32.55 15.88
N LEU A 36 6.30 -33.59 15.36
CA LEU A 36 7.34 -33.42 14.33
C LEU A 36 6.76 -32.75 13.05
N VAL A 37 5.64 -33.28 12.55
CA VAL A 37 4.98 -32.73 11.36
C VAL A 37 4.51 -31.30 11.61
N SER A 38 3.95 -31.02 12.79
CA SER A 38 3.53 -29.66 13.16
C SER A 38 4.70 -28.69 13.20
N SER A 39 5.85 -29.08 13.76
CA SER A 39 7.03 -28.21 13.82
C SER A 39 7.62 -27.94 12.44
N ILE A 40 7.64 -28.93 11.55
CA ILE A 40 8.04 -28.75 10.15
C ILE A 40 7.07 -27.81 9.42
N SER A 41 5.76 -27.95 9.67
CA SER A 41 4.73 -27.07 9.07
C SER A 41 4.89 -25.63 9.52
N ILE A 42 5.18 -25.38 10.79
CA ILE A 42 5.44 -24.04 11.33
C ILE A 42 6.66 -23.43 10.62
N LEU A 43 7.76 -24.17 10.49
CA LEU A 43 8.95 -23.71 9.75
C LEU A 43 8.63 -23.37 8.30
N PHE A 44 7.83 -24.19 7.64
CA PHE A 44 7.39 -23.94 6.26
C PHE A 44 6.58 -22.63 6.17
N PHE A 45 5.64 -22.39 7.08
CA PHE A 45 4.85 -21.16 7.10
C PHE A 45 5.69 -19.91 7.42
N ILE A 46 6.68 -20.03 8.32
CA ILE A 46 7.61 -18.93 8.59
C ILE A 46 8.41 -18.57 7.34
N ILE A 47 8.98 -19.57 6.65
CA ILE A 47 9.77 -19.33 5.43
C ILE A 47 8.91 -18.74 4.30
N THR A 48 7.72 -19.31 4.09
CA THR A 48 6.82 -18.83 3.04
C THR A 48 6.28 -17.43 3.34
N GLY A 49 5.88 -17.16 4.59
CA GLY A 49 5.45 -15.84 5.04
C GLY A 49 6.55 -14.79 4.89
N PHE A 50 7.78 -15.13 5.25
CA PHE A 50 8.94 -14.25 5.06
C PHE A 50 9.23 -13.98 3.58
N LYS A 51 9.17 -14.99 2.71
CA LYS A 51 9.32 -14.82 1.25
C LYS A 51 8.24 -13.90 0.66
N ILE A 52 6.98 -14.07 1.08
CA ILE A 52 5.87 -13.22 0.61
C ILE A 52 6.07 -11.78 1.07
N SER A 53 6.43 -11.57 2.33
CA SER A 53 6.71 -10.25 2.90
C SER A 53 7.87 -9.55 2.18
N LEU A 54 9.00 -10.25 1.98
CA LEU A 54 10.13 -9.72 1.24
C LEU A 54 9.78 -9.40 -0.22
N LYS A 55 9.04 -10.28 -0.91
CA LYS A 55 8.62 -10.05 -2.30
C LYS A 55 7.74 -8.81 -2.43
N SER A 56 6.83 -8.60 -1.48
CA SER A 56 5.98 -7.40 -1.43
C SER A 56 6.83 -6.12 -1.25
N THR A 57 7.76 -6.14 -0.31
CA THR A 57 8.67 -5.01 -0.03
C THR A 57 9.60 -4.73 -1.22
N LEU A 58 10.18 -5.78 -1.83
CA LEU A 58 11.11 -5.65 -2.97
C LEU A 58 10.39 -5.26 -4.27
N LYS A 59 9.13 -5.65 -4.48
CA LYS A 59 8.33 -5.22 -5.63
C LYS A 59 8.12 -3.70 -5.61
N ASN A 60 7.97 -3.10 -4.43
CA ASN A 60 7.85 -1.66 -4.26
C ASN A 60 9.17 -0.90 -4.52
N ILE A 61 10.34 -1.56 -4.38
CA ILE A 61 11.66 -0.95 -4.58
C ILE A 61 12.08 -0.98 -6.07
N LYS A 62 11.56 -1.92 -6.88
CA LYS A 62 11.95 -2.09 -8.29
C LYS A 62 11.24 -1.18 -9.31
N ILE A 63 10.57 -0.11 -8.89
CA ILE A 63 10.19 0.95 -9.82
C ILE A 63 11.47 1.69 -10.18
N LYS A 64 12.11 1.27 -11.26
CA LYS A 64 13.29 1.92 -11.82
C LYS A 64 12.87 3.30 -12.29
N TYR A 65 13.20 4.32 -11.52
CA TYR A 65 12.93 5.71 -11.86
C TYR A 65 13.68 6.06 -13.14
N LEU A 66 12.98 6.14 -14.26
CA LEU A 66 13.55 6.35 -15.59
C LEU A 66 13.93 7.81 -15.85
N SER A 67 13.62 8.73 -14.95
CA SER A 67 13.99 10.14 -15.08
C SER A 67 14.57 10.71 -13.77
N SER A 68 15.42 11.73 -13.89
CA SER A 68 15.93 12.46 -12.74
C SER A 68 14.79 13.22 -12.05
N ASP A 69 14.75 13.17 -10.71
CA ASP A 69 13.79 13.93 -9.89
C ASP A 69 13.79 15.45 -10.21
N LYS A 70 14.91 15.96 -10.70
CA LYS A 70 15.11 17.40 -10.95
C LYS A 70 14.49 17.90 -12.27
N GLU A 71 14.17 17.00 -13.19
CA GLU A 71 13.77 17.35 -14.54
C GLU A 71 12.36 16.89 -14.93
N SER A 72 11.64 16.27 -14.00
CA SER A 72 10.31 15.70 -14.29
C SER A 72 9.24 16.77 -14.23
N LYS A 73 8.46 16.89 -15.33
CA LYS A 73 7.29 17.78 -15.40
C LYS A 73 6.06 17.15 -14.74
N TYR A 74 5.94 15.85 -14.85
CA TYR A 74 4.85 15.07 -14.23
C TYR A 74 5.39 14.33 -13.03
N VAL A 75 4.71 14.48 -11.88
CA VAL A 75 5.02 13.76 -10.65
C VAL A 75 3.79 12.97 -10.21
N ILE A 76 3.91 11.66 -10.20
CA ILE A 76 2.87 10.77 -9.71
C ILE A 76 3.22 10.39 -8.27
N LEU A 77 2.43 10.89 -7.32
CA LEU A 77 2.59 10.59 -5.90
C LEU A 77 1.66 9.46 -5.48
N VAL A 78 2.20 8.42 -4.86
CA VAL A 78 1.46 7.20 -4.58
C VAL A 78 1.42 6.88 -3.09
N GLY A 79 0.21 6.73 -2.56
CA GLY A 79 -0.08 6.15 -1.26
C GLY A 79 -0.69 4.76 -1.43
N SER A 80 0.02 3.70 -0.99
CA SER A 80 -0.45 2.33 -1.17
C SER A 80 0.07 1.42 -0.07
N GLU A 81 -0.81 0.65 0.57
CA GLU A 81 -0.40 -0.34 1.57
C GLU A 81 0.05 -1.65 0.91
N LYS A 82 -0.72 -2.15 -0.04
CA LYS A 82 -0.48 -3.46 -0.69
C LYS A 82 0.12 -3.36 -2.09
N GLY A 83 0.39 -2.16 -2.59
CA GLY A 83 0.99 -1.95 -3.91
C GLY A 83 0.01 -1.82 -5.07
N ASN A 84 -1.30 -2.11 -4.90
CA ASN A 84 -2.28 -2.06 -5.99
C ASN A 84 -2.37 -0.69 -6.66
N THR A 85 -2.29 0.39 -5.88
CA THR A 85 -2.33 1.77 -6.38
C THR A 85 -1.15 2.09 -7.31
N PHE A 86 -0.02 1.39 -7.14
CA PHE A 86 1.14 1.55 -8.02
C PHE A 86 0.90 1.03 -9.44
N GLU A 87 0.02 0.06 -9.65
CA GLU A 87 -0.27 -0.43 -11.01
C GLU A 87 -0.96 0.66 -11.85
N PHE A 88 -1.89 1.41 -11.27
CA PHE A 88 -2.51 2.58 -11.90
C PHE A 88 -1.47 3.69 -12.17
N ALA A 89 -0.57 3.94 -11.23
CA ALA A 89 0.51 4.92 -11.40
C ALA A 89 1.46 4.53 -12.53
N LYS A 90 1.84 3.25 -12.64
CA LYS A 90 2.68 2.75 -13.72
C LYS A 90 2.00 2.90 -15.08
N PHE A 91 0.71 2.53 -15.14
CA PHE A 91 -0.08 2.68 -16.36
C PHE A 91 -0.05 4.13 -16.87
N LEU A 92 -0.36 5.10 -15.99
CA LEU A 92 -0.28 6.53 -16.35
C LEU A 92 1.14 6.95 -16.73
N SER A 93 2.14 6.52 -15.98
CA SER A 93 3.54 6.85 -16.25
C SER A 93 3.99 6.36 -17.62
N THR A 94 3.64 5.12 -18.00
CA THR A 94 3.97 4.58 -19.32
C THR A 94 3.36 5.41 -20.44
N GLN A 95 2.12 5.86 -20.28
CA GLN A 95 1.48 6.69 -21.28
C GLN A 95 2.09 8.10 -21.34
N ILE A 96 2.38 8.75 -20.20
CA ILE A 96 3.06 10.04 -20.17
C ILE A 96 4.40 9.97 -20.91
N GLN A 97 5.16 8.89 -20.69
CA GLN A 97 6.43 8.64 -21.38
C GLN A 97 6.26 8.43 -22.88
N SER A 98 5.17 7.80 -23.33
CA SER A 98 4.90 7.61 -24.77
C SER A 98 4.65 8.92 -25.51
N PHE A 99 4.23 9.98 -24.79
CA PHE A 99 4.12 11.36 -25.30
C PHE A 99 5.46 12.13 -25.25
N GLY A 100 6.56 11.49 -24.84
CA GLY A 100 7.89 12.12 -24.74
C GLY A 100 8.06 12.98 -23.49
N GLU A 101 7.09 13.00 -22.56
CA GLU A 101 7.19 13.81 -21.34
C GLU A 101 7.88 13.05 -20.20
N ARG A 102 8.58 13.81 -19.36
CA ARG A 102 9.32 13.26 -18.23
C ARG A 102 8.41 13.11 -17.02
N VAL A 103 8.31 11.91 -16.50
CA VAL A 103 7.46 11.57 -15.36
C VAL A 103 8.24 10.74 -14.33
N ILE A 104 7.95 10.97 -13.06
CA ILE A 104 8.42 10.13 -11.96
C ILE A 104 7.25 9.65 -11.11
N ILE A 105 7.41 8.45 -10.55
CA ILE A 105 6.51 7.91 -9.53
C ILE A 105 7.25 7.91 -8.20
N LYS A 106 6.65 8.50 -7.17
CA LYS A 106 7.21 8.55 -5.81
C LYS A 106 6.17 8.19 -4.77
N PRO A 107 6.54 7.52 -3.68
CA PRO A 107 5.65 7.39 -2.54
C PRO A 107 5.36 8.77 -1.93
N LEU A 108 4.17 8.95 -1.37
CA LEU A 108 3.78 10.20 -0.71
C LEU A 108 4.76 10.63 0.40
N ASN A 109 5.36 9.67 1.12
CA ASN A 109 6.40 9.96 2.11
C ASN A 109 7.68 10.55 1.50
N SER A 110 7.86 10.50 0.18
CA SER A 110 9.01 11.10 -0.51
C SER A 110 8.71 12.48 -1.07
N TYR A 111 7.57 13.10 -0.71
CA TYR A 111 7.23 14.46 -1.12
C TYR A 111 8.34 15.44 -0.75
N LYS A 112 8.74 16.26 -1.71
CA LYS A 112 9.78 17.27 -1.60
C LYS A 112 9.55 18.38 -2.65
N ILE A 113 10.46 19.32 -2.77
CA ILE A 113 10.46 20.32 -3.84
C ILE A 113 10.82 19.66 -5.17
N TYR A 114 10.02 19.94 -6.21
CA TYR A 114 10.19 19.49 -7.59
C TYR A 114 10.24 20.71 -8.51
N ASN A 115 11.43 21.19 -8.79
CA ASN A 115 11.64 22.50 -9.46
C ASN A 115 11.08 22.60 -10.88
N GLN A 116 10.90 21.48 -11.58
CA GLN A 116 10.41 21.45 -12.96
C GLN A 116 8.98 20.88 -13.07
N ALA A 117 8.37 20.55 -11.94
CA ALA A 117 7.04 19.97 -11.95
C ALA A 117 5.99 20.98 -12.39
N GLU A 118 5.14 20.55 -13.31
CA GLU A 118 3.97 21.29 -13.81
C GLU A 118 2.67 20.59 -13.37
N THR A 119 2.71 19.27 -13.21
CA THR A 119 1.51 18.47 -12.91
C THR A 119 1.78 17.39 -11.88
N PHE A 120 0.93 17.35 -10.86
CA PHE A 120 0.89 16.26 -9.88
C PHE A 120 -0.36 15.40 -10.10
N ILE A 121 -0.16 14.08 -10.20
CA ILE A 121 -1.23 13.10 -10.14
C ILE A 121 -1.06 12.33 -8.84
N ILE A 122 -2.00 12.45 -7.93
CA ILE A 122 -1.92 11.85 -6.60
C ILE A 122 -2.88 10.67 -6.53
N LEU A 123 -2.34 9.47 -6.37
CA LEU A 123 -3.11 8.26 -6.22
C LEU A 123 -2.91 7.72 -4.81
N THR A 124 -3.95 7.66 -4.01
CA THR A 124 -3.79 7.18 -2.65
C THR A 124 -4.91 6.25 -2.20
N SER A 125 -4.54 5.16 -1.55
CA SER A 125 -5.49 4.30 -0.85
C SER A 125 -5.71 4.79 0.59
N THR A 126 -6.82 4.35 1.16
CA THR A 126 -7.09 4.49 2.59
C THR A 126 -6.94 3.12 3.24
N TYR A 127 -6.31 3.06 4.40
CA TYR A 127 -6.08 1.85 5.17
C TYR A 127 -6.85 1.88 6.50
N GLY A 128 -7.19 0.70 7.03
CA GLY A 128 -7.85 0.57 8.33
C GLY A 128 -9.08 1.45 8.50
N GLU A 129 -9.15 2.17 9.60
CA GLU A 129 -10.26 3.05 9.99
C GLU A 129 -10.16 4.48 9.40
N GLY A 130 -9.57 4.62 8.22
CA GLY A 130 -9.43 5.91 7.54
C GLY A 130 -8.00 6.44 7.50
N ASP A 131 -7.03 5.61 7.90
CA ASP A 131 -5.64 5.97 8.07
C ASP A 131 -4.88 6.07 6.73
N PRO A 132 -3.78 6.84 6.70
CA PRO A 132 -2.87 6.83 5.58
C PRO A 132 -2.19 5.46 5.44
N PRO A 133 -1.89 4.99 4.22
CA PRO A 133 -1.02 3.83 4.04
C PRO A 133 0.39 4.12 4.55
N SER A 134 1.15 3.06 4.90
CA SER A 134 2.47 3.16 5.53
C SER A 134 3.46 4.06 4.75
N ASN A 135 3.37 4.08 3.42
CA ASN A 135 4.19 4.92 2.56
C ASN A 135 3.67 6.36 2.38
N ALA A 136 2.65 6.76 3.16
CA ALA A 136 2.03 8.10 3.12
C ALA A 136 1.90 8.77 4.51
N ASN A 137 2.29 8.11 5.60
CA ASN A 137 2.14 8.58 6.98
C ASN A 137 2.76 9.97 7.24
N ASN A 138 3.85 10.28 6.54
CA ASN A 138 4.59 11.52 6.71
C ASN A 138 4.18 12.61 5.69
N PHE A 139 3.23 12.31 4.79
CA PHE A 139 2.91 13.25 3.70
C PHE A 139 2.44 14.60 4.21
N VAL A 140 1.50 14.64 5.15
CA VAL A 140 0.93 15.88 5.68
C VAL A 140 2.02 16.79 6.28
N SER A 141 2.94 16.24 7.07
CA SER A 141 4.04 16.99 7.66
C SER A 141 5.04 17.48 6.61
N ARG A 142 5.32 16.65 5.61
CA ARG A 142 6.22 17.02 4.51
C ARG A 142 5.60 18.07 3.60
N PHE A 143 4.32 17.98 3.29
CA PHE A 143 3.62 18.97 2.48
C PHE A 143 3.67 20.37 3.13
N LYS A 144 3.43 20.43 4.44
CA LYS A 144 3.55 21.68 5.21
C LYS A 144 4.98 22.23 5.26
N LYS A 145 5.99 21.35 5.16
CA LYS A 145 7.42 21.73 5.22
C LYS A 145 7.96 22.21 3.87
N PHE A 146 7.49 21.63 2.75
CA PHE A 146 8.07 21.83 1.44
C PHE A 146 7.07 22.52 0.49
N ASN A 147 7.19 23.82 0.30
CA ASN A 147 6.38 24.57 -0.65
C ASN A 147 6.95 24.44 -2.07
N GLN A 148 6.08 24.20 -3.06
CA GLN A 148 6.50 24.15 -4.45
C GLN A 148 6.79 25.57 -4.97
N PRO A 149 7.89 25.77 -5.75
CA PRO A 149 8.22 27.08 -6.27
C PRO A 149 7.33 27.51 -7.45
N ASN A 150 6.75 26.53 -8.16
CA ASN A 150 5.93 26.74 -9.35
C ASN A 150 4.45 26.56 -9.07
N LYS A 151 3.60 27.06 -9.96
CA LYS A 151 2.20 26.69 -10.00
C LYS A 151 2.08 25.25 -10.51
N ILE A 152 1.39 24.40 -9.77
CA ILE A 152 1.20 22.98 -10.03
C ILE A 152 -0.27 22.72 -10.35
N ASN A 153 -0.54 22.13 -11.50
CA ASN A 153 -1.83 21.55 -11.77
C ASN A 153 -1.92 20.19 -11.09
N TYR A 154 -3.03 19.86 -10.42
CA TYR A 154 -3.13 18.58 -9.73
C TYR A 154 -4.47 17.89 -9.91
N SER A 155 -4.46 16.58 -9.76
CA SER A 155 -5.65 15.74 -9.63
C SER A 155 -5.40 14.64 -8.61
N ILE A 156 -6.43 14.31 -7.82
CA ILE A 156 -6.37 13.30 -6.76
C ILE A 156 -7.34 12.17 -7.06
N ILE A 157 -6.83 10.94 -6.95
CA ILE A 157 -7.60 9.71 -7.05
C ILE A 157 -7.48 8.95 -5.73
N GLY A 158 -8.59 8.79 -5.03
CA GLY A 158 -8.68 8.03 -3.80
C GLY A 158 -9.21 6.62 -4.05
N PHE A 159 -8.50 5.62 -3.54
CA PHE A 159 -8.91 4.22 -3.57
C PHE A 159 -9.35 3.77 -2.18
N GLY A 160 -10.50 3.12 -2.11
CA GLY A 160 -11.04 2.62 -0.85
C GLY A 160 -12.03 1.50 -1.07
N SER A 161 -12.77 1.13 -0.04
CA SER A 161 -13.88 0.20 -0.15
C SER A 161 -15.11 0.79 0.54
N LEU A 162 -16.23 0.79 -0.15
CA LEU A 162 -17.55 1.19 0.40
C LEU A 162 -18.01 0.31 1.57
N SER A 163 -17.36 -0.83 1.80
CA SER A 163 -17.61 -1.68 2.96
C SER A 163 -17.13 -1.06 4.28
N TYR A 164 -16.34 0.02 4.23
CA TYR A 164 -15.82 0.72 5.40
C TYR A 164 -16.46 2.11 5.52
N PRO A 165 -16.80 2.56 6.75
CA PRO A 165 -17.46 3.85 6.98
C PRO A 165 -16.65 5.04 6.47
N LYS A 166 -15.31 4.94 6.54
CA LYS A 166 -14.39 6.03 6.14
C LYS A 166 -13.84 5.82 4.73
N PHE A 167 -14.74 5.64 3.77
CA PHE A 167 -14.41 5.45 2.35
C PHE A 167 -13.55 6.59 1.81
N CYS A 168 -12.34 6.28 1.34
CA CYS A 168 -11.35 7.21 0.79
C CYS A 168 -11.00 8.40 1.72
N ALA A 169 -11.08 8.22 3.05
CA ALA A 169 -10.90 9.32 4.01
C ALA A 169 -9.52 9.98 3.89
N PHE A 170 -8.45 9.21 3.70
CA PHE A 170 -7.13 9.79 3.56
C PHE A 170 -7.01 10.64 2.27
N ALA A 171 -7.62 10.22 1.16
CA ALA A 171 -7.66 11.03 -0.06
C ALA A 171 -8.39 12.37 0.15
N VAL A 172 -9.47 12.37 0.95
CA VAL A 172 -10.17 13.60 1.36
C VAL A 172 -9.26 14.49 2.22
N THR A 173 -8.49 13.89 3.12
CA THR A 173 -7.50 14.64 3.93
C THR A 173 -6.44 15.30 3.04
N VAL A 174 -5.94 14.58 2.03
CA VAL A 174 -4.97 15.11 1.06
C VAL A 174 -5.57 16.25 0.25
N ASP A 175 -6.80 16.10 -0.22
CA ASP A 175 -7.52 17.13 -0.98
C ASP A 175 -7.74 18.40 -0.16
N ASN A 176 -8.24 18.26 1.07
CA ASN A 176 -8.44 19.38 1.98
C ASN A 176 -7.14 20.11 2.35
N LEU A 177 -6.01 19.40 2.31
CA LEU A 177 -4.68 19.98 2.56
C LEU A 177 -4.17 20.78 1.37
N ILE A 178 -4.36 20.29 0.14
CA ILE A 178 -3.79 20.88 -1.08
C ILE A 178 -4.67 22.00 -1.63
N ARG A 179 -5.99 21.81 -1.63
CA ARG A 179 -6.97 22.74 -2.23
C ARG A 179 -6.84 24.20 -1.80
N PRO A 180 -6.59 24.54 -0.52
CA PRO A 180 -6.43 25.94 -0.08
C PRO A 180 -5.06 26.53 -0.39
N THR A 181 -4.17 25.83 -1.09
CA THR A 181 -2.80 26.25 -1.32
C THR A 181 -2.69 26.98 -2.68
N ASP A 182 -2.33 28.24 -2.69
CA ASP A 182 -2.36 29.14 -3.87
C ASP A 182 -1.55 28.63 -5.08
N ASN A 183 -0.49 27.87 -4.81
CA ASN A 183 0.38 27.31 -5.88
C ASN A 183 -0.21 26.06 -6.54
N PHE A 184 -1.35 25.56 -6.09
CA PHE A 184 -1.98 24.36 -6.62
C PHE A 184 -3.31 24.68 -7.30
N LYS A 185 -3.44 24.26 -8.56
CA LYS A 185 -4.67 24.38 -9.33
C LYS A 185 -5.26 23.01 -9.62
N GLU A 186 -6.48 22.79 -9.16
CA GLU A 186 -7.20 21.55 -9.38
C GLU A 186 -7.54 21.37 -10.87
N ILE A 187 -7.20 20.21 -11.46
CA ILE A 187 -7.61 19.80 -12.82
C ILE A 187 -8.99 19.16 -12.79
N LEU A 188 -9.19 18.23 -11.87
CA LEU A 188 -10.41 17.49 -11.67
C LEU A 188 -10.71 17.38 -10.18
N PRO A 189 -11.99 17.42 -9.77
CA PRO A 189 -12.38 17.12 -8.40
C PRO A 189 -11.87 15.75 -7.95
N LEU A 190 -11.66 15.60 -6.64
CA LEU A 190 -11.28 14.32 -6.05
C LEU A 190 -12.19 13.19 -6.55
N MET A 191 -11.59 12.23 -7.26
CA MET A 191 -12.27 11.01 -7.69
C MET A 191 -12.06 9.90 -6.66
N LYS A 192 -13.17 9.33 -6.17
CA LYS A 192 -13.15 8.19 -5.23
C LYS A 192 -13.48 6.91 -5.98
N ILE A 193 -12.60 5.92 -5.91
CA ILE A 193 -12.71 4.64 -6.61
C ILE A 193 -12.92 3.51 -5.60
N ASN A 194 -13.99 2.74 -5.81
CA ASN A 194 -14.28 1.58 -4.98
C ASN A 194 -13.48 0.35 -5.45
N ARG A 195 -12.80 -0.31 -4.50
CA ARG A 195 -12.09 -1.59 -4.70
C ARG A 195 -11.17 -1.63 -5.93
N SER A 196 -10.50 -0.53 -6.25
CA SER A 196 -9.62 -0.42 -7.43
C SER A 196 -10.33 -0.71 -8.76
N SER A 197 -11.60 -0.29 -8.89
CA SER A 197 -12.41 -0.48 -10.10
C SER A 197 -11.77 0.18 -11.32
N ILE A 198 -11.43 -0.62 -12.33
CA ILE A 198 -10.90 -0.13 -13.62
C ILE A 198 -11.95 0.71 -14.35
N ILE A 199 -13.23 0.37 -14.23
CA ILE A 199 -14.33 1.13 -14.84
C ILE A 199 -14.38 2.55 -14.28
N GLU A 200 -14.30 2.70 -12.95
CA GLU A 200 -14.28 4.02 -12.32
C GLU A 200 -12.99 4.80 -12.65
N PHE A 201 -11.86 4.09 -12.74
CA PHE A 201 -10.60 4.69 -13.16
C PHE A 201 -10.67 5.20 -14.62
N ASN A 202 -11.26 4.44 -15.54
CA ASN A 202 -11.46 4.85 -16.91
C ASN A 202 -12.44 6.03 -17.03
N ARG A 203 -13.41 6.17 -16.11
CA ARG A 203 -14.23 7.37 -16.01
C ARG A 203 -13.38 8.61 -15.66
N TRP A 204 -12.44 8.48 -14.71
CA TRP A 204 -11.48 9.54 -14.41
C TRP A 204 -10.64 9.89 -15.65
N ILE A 205 -10.16 8.89 -16.41
CA ILE A 205 -9.45 9.10 -17.67
C ILE A 205 -10.30 9.90 -18.67
N GLY A 206 -11.57 9.56 -18.82
CA GLY A 206 -12.50 10.31 -19.69
C GLY A 206 -12.64 11.77 -19.26
N MET A 207 -12.80 12.03 -17.96
CA MET A 207 -12.86 13.40 -17.41
C MET A 207 -11.53 14.14 -17.61
N TRP A 208 -10.39 13.48 -17.38
CA TRP A 208 -9.07 14.03 -17.64
C TRP A 208 -8.92 14.43 -19.10
N ASN A 209 -9.30 13.57 -20.02
CA ASN A 209 -9.22 13.80 -21.46
C ASN A 209 -10.13 14.95 -21.95
N SER A 210 -11.22 15.22 -21.25
CA SER A 210 -12.14 16.32 -21.54
C SER A 210 -11.68 17.65 -20.97
N SER A 211 -10.73 17.67 -20.06
CA SER A 211 -10.25 18.91 -19.44
C SER A 211 -9.32 19.68 -20.39
N GLU A 212 -9.52 20.98 -20.47
CA GLU A 212 -8.64 21.89 -21.23
C GLU A 212 -7.28 22.12 -20.54
N LEU A 213 -7.17 21.81 -19.25
CA LEU A 213 -5.94 21.97 -18.47
C LEU A 213 -4.92 20.85 -18.73
N THR A 214 -5.29 19.81 -19.48
CA THR A 214 -4.44 18.64 -19.73
C THR A 214 -3.93 18.61 -21.16
N LYS A 215 -2.61 18.50 -21.31
CA LYS A 215 -1.94 18.37 -22.62
C LYS A 215 -1.88 16.89 -23.09
N ILE A 216 -1.84 15.96 -22.15
CA ILE A 216 -1.75 14.52 -22.43
C ILE A 216 -3.13 13.91 -22.34
N LYS A 217 -3.47 13.09 -23.33
CA LYS A 217 -4.69 12.29 -23.34
C LYS A 217 -4.33 10.83 -23.06
N PHE A 218 -5.02 10.20 -22.12
CA PHE A 218 -4.79 8.82 -21.73
C PHE A 218 -5.71 7.86 -22.49
N ASN A 219 -5.19 6.72 -22.88
CA ASN A 219 -6.01 5.57 -23.31
C ASN A 219 -6.63 4.91 -22.08
N GLU A 220 -7.73 4.22 -22.29
CA GLU A 220 -8.38 3.44 -21.23
C GLU A 220 -7.51 2.26 -20.78
N MET A 221 -7.54 1.96 -19.49
CA MET A 221 -6.92 0.78 -18.91
C MET A 221 -7.77 -0.45 -19.25
N LYS A 222 -7.16 -1.47 -19.87
CA LYS A 222 -7.84 -2.72 -20.20
C LYS A 222 -7.96 -3.62 -18.96
N ILE A 223 -9.07 -4.32 -18.86
CA ILE A 223 -9.24 -5.40 -17.89
C ILE A 223 -8.51 -6.62 -18.49
N GLU A 224 -7.46 -7.08 -17.83
CA GLU A 224 -6.88 -8.39 -18.17
C GLU A 224 -7.90 -9.47 -17.80
N THR A 225 -8.45 -10.14 -18.81
CA THR A 225 -9.37 -11.29 -18.66
C THR A 225 -8.59 -12.57 -18.44
#